data_7077c7f0917b512c75a8f2ffa25d3b74
#
_entry.id   7077c7f0917b512c75a8f2ffa25d3b74
#
_cell.length_a   1.000
_cell.length_b   1.000
_cell.length_c   1.000
_cell.angle_alpha   90.00
_cell.angle_beta   90.00
_cell.angle_gamma   90.00
#
_symmetry.space_group_name_H-M   'P 1'
#
loop_
_entity.id
_entity.type
_entity.pdbx_description
1 polymer ?
#
loop_
_entity_poly.entity_id
_entity_poly.type
_entity_poly.pdbx_seq_one_letter_code
_entity_poly.pdbx_strand_id
1 'polypeptide(L)' 'MDEKIKEAIEEIRPYLQGHGGDVEFVSFVDGIVNVKLQGACHGCAGAQLTLKNGIQKVLQEIFPDDVKSVESV' A
#
# COMPACT_ATOMS: atom_id res chain seq x y z
N MET A 1 12.36 2.93 -9.99
CA MET A 1 11.19 3.38 -9.25
C MET A 1 10.56 2.28 -8.40
N ASP A 2 10.50 1.06 -8.92
CA ASP A 2 9.94 -0.07 -8.16
C ASP A 2 10.61 -0.26 -6.80
N GLU A 3 11.95 -0.20 -6.76
CA GLU A 3 12.68 -0.37 -5.52
C GLU A 3 12.36 0.71 -4.49
N LYS A 4 12.21 1.95 -4.94
CA LYS A 4 11.88 3.05 -4.03
C LYS A 4 10.48 2.91 -3.46
N ILE A 5 9.54 2.47 -4.29
CA ILE A 5 8.17 2.23 -3.85
C ILE A 5 8.14 1.05 -2.89
N LYS A 6 8.88 -0.01 -3.20
CA LYS A 6 8.98 -1.16 -2.33
C LYS A 6 9.56 -0.79 -0.95
N GLU A 7 10.59 0.04 -0.93
CA GLU A 7 11.16 0.53 0.33
C GLU A 7 10.15 1.33 1.14
N ALA A 8 9.37 2.19 0.48
CA ALA A 8 8.34 2.95 1.16
C ALA A 8 7.28 2.04 1.75
N ILE A 9 6.88 0.99 1.02
CA ILE A 9 5.93 0.01 1.50
C ILE A 9 6.51 -0.75 2.70
N GLU A 10 7.79 -1.10 2.66
CA GLU A 10 8.43 -1.78 3.79
C GLU A 10 8.43 -0.91 5.05
N GLU A 11 8.52 0.41 4.91
CA GLU A 11 8.42 1.32 6.04
C GLU A 11 7.01 1.39 6.62
N ILE A 12 6.00 1.16 5.80
CA ILE A 12 4.61 1.15 6.22
C ILE A 12 4.25 -0.16 6.93
N ARG A 13 4.90 -1.26 6.56
CA ARG A 13 4.56 -2.59 7.08
C ARG A 13 4.54 -2.68 8.61
N PRO A 14 5.57 -2.17 9.32
CA PRO A 14 5.52 -2.24 10.79
C PRO A 14 4.29 -1.58 11.39
N TYR A 15 3.85 -0.48 10.81
CA TYR A 15 2.63 0.20 11.26
C TYR A 15 1.41 -0.70 11.10
N LEU A 16 1.28 -1.34 9.94
CA LEU A 16 0.16 -2.23 9.69
C LEU A 16 0.23 -3.49 10.54
N GLN A 17 1.44 -4.02 10.74
CA GLN A 17 1.63 -5.22 11.56
C GLN A 17 1.23 -4.96 13.00
N GLY A 18 1.46 -3.75 13.49
CA GLY A 18 1.03 -3.34 14.82
C GLY A 18 -0.49 -3.32 14.98
N HIS A 19 -1.22 -3.25 13.88
CA HIS A 19 -2.68 -3.29 13.86
C HIS A 19 -3.21 -4.65 13.39
N GLY A 20 -2.35 -5.65 13.32
CA GLY A 20 -2.75 -7.00 12.92
C GLY A 20 -2.84 -7.21 11.42
N GLY A 21 -2.38 -6.25 10.62
CA GLY A 21 -2.41 -6.36 9.17
C GLY A 21 -1.02 -6.36 8.57
N ASP A 22 -0.94 -6.42 7.24
CA ASP A 22 0.31 -6.33 6.51
C ASP A 22 0.01 -5.92 5.07
N VAL A 23 1.06 -5.52 4.36
CA VAL A 23 0.97 -5.18 2.95
C VAL A 23 2.19 -5.72 2.23
N GLU A 24 1.99 -6.23 1.02
CA GLU A 24 3.07 -6.75 0.18
C GLU A 24 3.05 -6.03 -1.15
N PHE A 25 4.21 -5.58 -1.61
CA PHE A 25 4.35 -4.97 -2.92
C PHE A 25 4.24 -6.04 -4.00
N VAL A 26 3.38 -5.81 -4.99
CA VAL A 26 3.22 -6.72 -6.12
C VAL A 26 3.86 -6.14 -7.37
N SER A 27 3.45 -4.95 -7.78
CA SER A 27 4.01 -4.33 -8.98
C SER A 27 3.69 -2.84 -9.00
N PHE A 28 4.39 -2.14 -9.89
CA PHE A 28 4.13 -0.72 -10.16
C PHE A 28 4.07 -0.54 -11.67
N VAL A 29 2.90 -0.21 -12.19
CA VAL A 29 2.66 -0.06 -13.62
C VAL A 29 1.82 1.19 -13.86
N ASP A 30 2.30 2.06 -14.75
CA ASP A 30 1.57 3.25 -15.20
C ASP A 30 1.09 4.14 -14.04
N GLY A 31 1.93 4.28 -13.01
CA GLY A 31 1.59 5.09 -11.85
C GLY A 31 0.68 4.39 -10.85
N ILE A 32 0.31 3.15 -11.09
CA ILE A 32 -0.54 2.37 -10.21
C ILE A 32 0.32 1.37 -9.44
N VAL A 33 0.29 1.48 -8.11
CA VAL A 33 0.99 0.56 -7.22
C VAL A 33 0.04 -0.56 -6.85
N ASN A 34 0.38 -1.77 -7.26
CA ASN A 34 -0.42 -2.94 -6.91
C ASN A 34 0.16 -3.59 -5.67
N VAL A 35 -0.67 -3.78 -4.67
CA VAL A 35 -0.27 -4.36 -3.39
C VAL A 35 -1.23 -5.46 -2.99
N LYS A 36 -0.78 -6.31 -2.09
CA LYS A 36 -1.63 -7.36 -1.51
C LYS A 36 -1.78 -7.07 -0.02
N LEU A 37 -3.00 -6.85 0.42
CA LEU A 37 -3.29 -6.61 1.83
C LEU A 37 -3.58 -7.92 2.53
N GLN A 38 -3.07 -8.06 3.75
CA GLN A 38 -3.17 -9.31 4.51
C GLN A 38 -3.51 -9.02 5.97
N GLY A 39 -3.85 -10.06 6.70
CA GLY A 39 -4.05 -9.99 8.13
C GLY A 39 -5.44 -9.50 8.51
N ALA A 40 -5.52 -8.60 9.48
CA ALA A 40 -6.78 -8.14 10.05
C ALA A 40 -7.71 -7.48 9.01
N CYS A 41 -7.16 -7.07 7.87
CA CYS A 41 -7.94 -6.46 6.81
C CYS A 41 -8.62 -7.48 5.92
N HIS A 42 -8.27 -8.75 6.08
CA HIS A 42 -8.78 -9.81 5.23
C HIS A 42 -10.25 -10.07 5.56
N GLY A 43 -11.09 -10.04 4.53
CA GLY A 43 -12.51 -10.27 4.70
C GLY A 43 -13.33 -9.09 5.17
N CYS A 44 -12.69 -7.93 5.38
CA CYS A 44 -13.38 -6.72 5.81
C CYS A 44 -13.20 -5.62 4.75
N ALA A 45 -14.15 -5.49 3.85
CA ALA A 45 -14.04 -4.59 2.70
C ALA A 45 -13.80 -3.14 3.12
N GLY A 46 -14.48 -2.67 4.15
CA GLY A 46 -14.30 -1.31 4.63
C GLY A 46 -12.89 -1.05 5.17
N ALA A 47 -12.36 -1.98 5.93
CA ALA A 47 -11.01 -1.86 6.48
C ALA A 47 -9.96 -1.92 5.37
N GLN A 48 -10.16 -2.80 4.38
CA GLN A 48 -9.26 -2.87 3.24
C GLN A 48 -9.24 -1.57 2.46
N LEU A 49 -10.40 -0.97 2.24
CA LEU A 49 -10.50 0.28 1.52
C LEU A 49 -9.80 1.41 2.30
N THR A 50 -10.00 1.46 3.61
CA THR A 50 -9.35 2.46 4.46
C THR A 50 -7.83 2.32 4.43
N LEU A 51 -7.33 1.09 4.51
CA LEU A 51 -5.89 0.84 4.44
C LEU A 51 -5.33 1.20 3.07
N LYS A 52 -6.03 0.80 2.02
CA LYS A 52 -5.59 1.14 0.66
C LYS A 52 -5.49 2.64 0.49
N ASN A 53 -6.49 3.38 0.93
CA ASN A 53 -6.48 4.83 0.83
C ASN A 53 -5.36 5.46 1.66
N GLY A 54 -5.10 4.94 2.84
CA GLY A 54 -4.01 5.40 3.68
C GLY A 54 -2.65 5.18 3.04
N ILE A 55 -2.44 4.00 2.49
CA ILE A 55 -1.20 3.67 1.77
C ILE A 55 -1.04 4.57 0.55
N GLN A 56 -2.12 4.75 -0.21
CA GLN A 56 -2.11 5.63 -1.38
C GLN A 56 -1.72 7.05 -0.99
N LYS A 57 -2.29 7.56 0.08
CA LYS A 57 -1.98 8.92 0.54
C LYS A 57 -0.50 9.05 0.90
N VAL A 58 0.06 8.11 1.64
CA VAL A 58 1.46 8.13 2.01
C VAL A 58 2.36 8.08 0.78
N LEU A 59 2.07 7.17 -0.14
CA LEU A 59 2.88 7.04 -1.35
C LEU A 59 2.77 8.26 -2.24
N GLN A 60 1.59 8.88 -2.33
CA GLN A 60 1.42 10.10 -3.09
C GLN A 60 2.15 11.28 -2.46
N GLU A 61 2.30 11.30 -1.15
CA GLU A 61 3.09 12.34 -0.48
C GLU A 61 4.58 12.17 -0.74
N ILE A 62 5.06 10.92 -0.80
CA ILE A 62 6.47 10.63 -1.08
C ILE A 62 6.78 10.78 -2.56
N PHE A 63 5.88 10.31 -3.42
CA PHE A 63 6.05 10.31 -4.88
C PHE A 63 4.87 11.00 -5.55
N PRO A 64 4.72 12.33 -5.39
CA PRO A 64 3.53 13.02 -5.87
C PRO A 64 3.35 12.99 -7.40
N ASP A 65 4.45 12.88 -8.14
CA ASP A 65 4.39 12.85 -9.60
C ASP A 65 4.38 11.45 -10.18
N ASP A 66 4.79 10.45 -9.40
CA ASP A 66 4.98 9.08 -9.91
C ASP A 66 3.82 8.16 -9.53
N VAL A 67 3.26 8.31 -8.36
CA VAL A 67 2.18 7.45 -7.87
C VAL A 67 0.84 8.14 -8.09
N LYS A 68 -0.01 7.53 -8.93
CA LYS A 68 -1.36 8.03 -9.19
C LYS A 68 -2.37 7.39 -8.27
N SER A 69 -2.24 6.09 -8.06
CA SER A 69 -3.17 5.37 -7.18
C SER A 69 -2.53 4.08 -6.68
N VAL A 70 -3.19 3.47 -5.71
CA VAL A 70 -2.80 2.17 -5.16
C VAL A 70 -4.00 1.25 -5.31
N GLU A 71 -3.76 0.05 -5.80
CA GLU A 71 -4.79 -0.97 -5.95
C GLU A 71 -4.41 -2.21 -5.16
N SER A 72 -5.41 -2.84 -4.55
CA SER A 72 -5.19 -4.12 -3.88
C SER A 72 -5.58 -5.26 -4.83
N VAL A 73 -4.72 -6.26 -4.90
CA VAL A 73 -4.94 -7.42 -5.77
C VAL A 73 -5.12 -8.71 -4.98
#